data_b4a955fff5adb85522d1007e7fd6a25d
#
_entry.id   b4a955fff5adb85522d1007e7fd6a25d
#
_cell.length_a   1.000
_cell.length_b   1.000
_cell.length_c   1.000
_cell.angle_alpha   90.00
_cell.angle_beta   90.00
_cell.angle_gamma   90.00
#
_symmetry.space_group_name_H-M   'P 1'
#
loop_
_entity.id
_entity.type
_entity.pdbx_description
1 polymer ?
#
loop_
_entity_poly.entity_id
_entity_poly.type
_entity_poly.pdbx_seq_one_letter_code
_entity_poly.pdbx_strand_id
1 'polypeptide(L)'
;MTAPLPSRRFGLVSRGWLRRHAHRVVLVLAGLVTALVLVSLAGAARDDAAIDASTGQATAEVLSTSGSRTVVRFATPDGEVYTPQQGVAYPSGLVAGQLVRVEYATADPALVRVAGRSWVVGLPAAVLVVGLVWALAAPLAWWLRHRAAG
;
A
#
# COMPACT_ATOMS: atom_id res chain seq x y z
N MET A 1 -15.29 -55.63 13.79
CA MET A 1 -15.54 -55.13 12.41
C MET A 1 -15.42 -53.61 12.46
N THR A 2 -14.25 -53.10 12.18
CA THR A 2 -13.94 -51.64 12.18
C THR A 2 -13.86 -51.17 10.71
N ALA A 3 -14.86 -50.35 10.33
CA ALA A 3 -14.89 -49.78 9.00
C ALA A 3 -13.77 -48.68 8.87
N PRO A 4 -13.00 -48.65 7.79
CA PRO A 4 -12.03 -47.61 7.58
C PRO A 4 -12.70 -46.28 7.20
N LEU A 5 -12.28 -45.18 7.87
CA LEU A 5 -12.74 -43.83 7.59
C LEU A 5 -12.30 -43.40 6.17
N PRO A 6 -13.19 -42.75 5.40
CA PRO A 6 -12.82 -42.26 4.08
C PRO A 6 -11.79 -41.14 4.21
N SER A 7 -10.58 -41.37 3.69
CA SER A 7 -9.56 -40.36 3.54
C SER A 7 -10.05 -39.24 2.60
N ARG A 8 -10.43 -38.08 3.13
CA ARG A 8 -10.67 -36.86 2.35
C ARG A 8 -9.37 -36.50 1.65
N ARG A 9 -9.23 -36.90 0.41
CA ARG A 9 -8.19 -36.34 -0.47
C ARG A 9 -8.60 -34.90 -0.72
N PHE A 10 -7.94 -33.96 -0.03
CA PHE A 10 -7.91 -32.56 -0.45
C PHE A 10 -7.38 -32.56 -1.89
N GLY A 11 -8.27 -32.23 -2.82
CA GLY A 11 -7.96 -32.23 -4.24
C GLY A 11 -6.86 -31.21 -4.52
N LEU A 12 -5.62 -31.66 -4.59
CA LEU A 12 -4.52 -30.90 -5.17
C LEU A 12 -4.97 -30.52 -6.58
N VAL A 13 -5.11 -29.21 -6.81
CA VAL A 13 -5.39 -28.64 -8.13
C VAL A 13 -4.51 -29.37 -9.14
N SER A 14 -5.13 -30.08 -10.09
CA SER A 14 -4.40 -31.00 -10.96
C SER A 14 -3.34 -30.19 -11.73
N ARG A 15 -2.08 -30.66 -11.73
CA ARG A 15 -0.96 -30.01 -12.44
C ARG A 15 -1.28 -29.70 -13.91
N GLY A 16 -2.16 -30.51 -14.53
CA GLY A 16 -2.62 -30.28 -15.90
C GLY A 16 -3.59 -29.11 -16.05
N TRP A 17 -4.45 -28.84 -15.05
CA TRP A 17 -5.32 -27.66 -15.05
C TRP A 17 -4.50 -26.40 -14.88
N LEU A 18 -3.53 -26.41 -13.97
CA LEU A 18 -2.66 -25.27 -13.70
C LEU A 18 -1.83 -24.88 -14.95
N ARG A 19 -1.32 -25.86 -15.69
CA ARG A 19 -0.57 -25.61 -16.95
C ARG A 19 -1.43 -24.95 -18.02
N ARG A 20 -2.67 -25.39 -18.21
CA ARG A 20 -3.59 -24.82 -19.21
C ARG A 20 -4.06 -23.40 -18.88
N HIS A 21 -4.09 -23.04 -17.60
CA HIS A 21 -4.59 -21.73 -17.15
C HIS A 21 -3.50 -20.81 -16.61
N ALA A 22 -2.23 -21.23 -16.61
CA ALA A 22 -1.12 -20.50 -16.03
C ALA A 22 -1.00 -19.06 -16.54
N HIS A 23 -1.20 -18.82 -17.84
CA HIS A 23 -1.19 -17.48 -18.42
C HIS A 23 -2.31 -16.59 -17.85
N ARG A 24 -3.51 -17.15 -17.60
CA ARG A 24 -4.63 -16.42 -16.99
C ARG A 24 -4.35 -16.07 -15.54
N VAL A 25 -3.74 -17.00 -14.79
CA VAL A 25 -3.34 -16.78 -13.39
C VAL A 25 -2.33 -15.63 -13.31
N VAL A 26 -1.33 -15.60 -14.19
CA VAL A 26 -0.34 -14.51 -14.24
C VAL A 26 -1.02 -13.17 -14.49
N LEU A 27 -1.94 -13.10 -15.47
CA LEU A 27 -2.65 -11.85 -15.77
C LEU A 27 -3.58 -11.41 -14.62
N VAL A 28 -4.25 -12.35 -13.96
CA VAL A 28 -5.11 -12.06 -12.79
C VAL A 28 -4.27 -11.52 -11.64
N LEU A 29 -3.12 -12.12 -11.36
CA LEU A 29 -2.21 -11.63 -10.31
C LEU A 29 -1.69 -10.22 -10.63
N ALA A 30 -1.28 -9.97 -11.88
CA ALA A 30 -0.86 -8.63 -12.32
C ALA A 30 -2.00 -7.61 -12.16
N GLY A 31 -3.22 -7.98 -12.54
CA GLY A 31 -4.42 -7.16 -12.36
C GLY A 31 -4.72 -6.88 -10.89
N LEU A 32 -4.60 -7.87 -10.00
CA LEU A 32 -4.79 -7.70 -8.56
C LEU A 32 -3.77 -6.73 -7.95
N VAL A 33 -2.49 -6.86 -8.33
CA VAL A 33 -1.45 -5.91 -7.87
C VAL A 33 -1.77 -4.49 -8.35
N THR A 34 -2.16 -4.34 -9.62
CA THR A 34 -2.56 -3.04 -10.16
C THR A 34 -3.75 -2.46 -9.42
N ALA A 35 -4.79 -3.26 -9.17
CA ALA A 35 -5.97 -2.83 -8.40
C ALA A 35 -5.59 -2.40 -6.97
N LEU A 36 -4.71 -3.15 -6.30
CA LEU A 36 -4.23 -2.81 -4.96
C LEU A 36 -3.48 -1.48 -4.95
N VAL A 37 -2.61 -1.23 -5.93
CA VAL A 37 -1.90 0.06 -6.06
C VAL A 37 -2.88 1.21 -6.28
N LEU A 38 -3.87 1.03 -7.16
CA LEU A 38 -4.88 2.06 -7.42
C LEU A 38 -5.75 2.35 -6.19
N VAL A 39 -6.16 1.33 -5.44
CA VAL A 39 -6.92 1.50 -4.18
C VAL A 39 -6.08 2.24 -3.15
N SER A 40 -4.78 1.92 -3.03
CA SER A 40 -3.88 2.60 -2.10
C SER A 40 -3.71 4.09 -2.46
N LEU A 41 -3.55 4.41 -3.75
CA LEU A 41 -3.48 5.81 -4.21
C LEU A 41 -4.79 6.56 -3.97
N ALA A 42 -5.93 5.92 -4.23
CA ALA A 42 -7.24 6.51 -3.98
C ALA A 42 -7.46 6.79 -2.48
N GLY A 43 -7.01 5.89 -1.61
CA GLY A 43 -7.01 6.10 -0.15
C GLY A 43 -6.18 7.32 0.24
N ALA A 44 -4.92 7.37 -0.21
CA ALA A 44 -4.03 8.51 0.06
C ALA A 44 -4.59 9.85 -0.45
N ALA A 45 -5.22 9.85 -1.64
CA ALA A 45 -5.85 11.05 -2.18
C ALA A 45 -7.06 11.51 -1.35
N ARG A 46 -7.81 10.56 -0.77
CA ARG A 46 -8.94 10.88 0.12
C ARG A 46 -8.47 11.47 1.45
N ASP A 47 -7.41 10.90 2.03
CA ASP A 47 -6.82 11.39 3.28
C ASP A 47 -6.27 12.81 3.07
N ASP A 48 -5.57 13.06 1.97
CA ASP A 48 -5.11 14.40 1.61
C ASP A 48 -6.28 15.38 1.41
N ALA A 49 -7.34 14.97 0.73
CA ALA A 49 -8.52 15.81 0.55
C ALA A 49 -9.21 16.16 1.89
N ALA A 50 -9.20 15.23 2.86
CA ALA A 50 -9.71 15.49 4.21
C ALA A 50 -8.83 16.50 4.97
N ILE A 51 -7.50 16.41 4.82
CA ILE A 51 -6.57 17.41 5.37
C ILE A 51 -6.80 18.78 4.70
N ASP A 52 -6.93 18.83 3.39
CA ASP A 52 -7.12 20.08 2.63
C ASP A 52 -8.46 20.77 2.95
N ALA A 53 -9.50 19.99 3.28
CA ALA A 53 -10.81 20.52 3.64
C ALA A 53 -10.81 21.30 4.97
N SER A 54 -9.89 20.99 5.89
CA SER A 54 -9.79 21.64 7.21
C SER A 54 -8.36 21.61 7.74
N THR A 55 -7.45 22.30 7.05
CA THR A 55 -6.00 22.24 7.33
C THR A 55 -5.64 22.97 8.63
N GLY A 56 -5.15 22.22 9.61
CA GLY A 56 -4.35 22.71 10.73
C GLY A 56 -2.87 22.57 10.47
N GLN A 57 -2.06 23.46 11.05
CA GLN A 57 -0.60 23.39 10.96
C GLN A 57 0.01 23.28 12.34
N ALA A 58 1.04 22.45 12.49
CA ALA A 58 1.80 22.32 13.72
C ALA A 58 3.28 22.01 13.43
N THR A 59 4.10 22.17 14.48
CA THR A 59 5.46 21.65 14.47
C THR A 59 5.46 20.34 15.24
N ALA A 60 5.87 19.26 14.58
CA ALA A 60 5.93 17.93 15.16
C ALA A 60 7.38 17.52 15.44
N GLU A 61 7.57 16.80 16.52
CA GLU A 61 8.81 16.10 16.83
C GLU A 61 8.76 14.67 16.30
N VAL A 62 9.77 14.26 15.57
CA VAL A 62 9.91 12.88 15.09
C VAL A 62 10.40 12.00 16.25
N LEU A 63 9.56 11.13 16.76
CA LEU A 63 9.90 10.24 17.88
C LEU A 63 10.71 9.03 17.42
N SER A 64 10.32 8.43 16.31
CA SER A 64 11.02 7.27 15.76
C SER A 64 10.77 7.13 14.26
N THR A 65 11.75 6.56 13.57
CA THR A 65 11.67 6.18 12.16
C THR A 65 11.97 4.69 12.05
N SER A 66 11.04 3.91 11.52
CA SER A 66 11.25 2.49 11.22
C SER A 66 10.74 2.21 9.81
N GLY A 67 11.63 1.78 8.91
CA GLY A 67 11.34 1.32 7.55
C GLY A 67 10.11 1.89 6.84
N SER A 68 8.93 1.51 7.29
CA SER A 68 7.65 1.91 6.69
C SER A 68 6.84 2.92 7.51
N ARG A 69 7.30 3.31 8.72
CA ARG A 69 6.54 4.17 9.62
C ARG A 69 7.43 5.18 10.32
N THR A 70 7.00 6.44 10.31
CA THR A 70 7.60 7.51 11.11
C THR A 70 6.57 8.04 12.09
N VAL A 71 6.83 7.86 13.38
CA VAL A 71 5.97 8.33 14.45
C VAL A 71 6.36 9.74 14.81
N VAL A 72 5.37 10.62 14.87
CA VAL A 72 5.55 12.02 15.25
C VAL A 72 4.65 12.37 16.42
N ARG A 73 5.04 13.40 17.18
CA ARG A 73 4.25 14.00 18.25
C ARG A 73 4.12 15.50 17.98
N PHE A 74 2.92 16.02 18.05
CA PHE A 74 2.66 17.46 17.90
C PHE A 74 1.55 17.91 18.85
N ALA A 75 1.52 19.20 19.13
CA ALA A 75 0.44 19.83 19.89
C ALA A 75 -0.42 20.68 18.96
N THR A 76 -1.72 20.64 19.14
CA THR A 76 -2.69 21.51 18.48
C THR A 76 -2.77 22.87 19.22
N PRO A 77 -3.34 23.92 18.61
CA PRO A 77 -3.43 25.26 19.24
C PRO A 77 -4.19 25.28 20.56
N ASP A 78 -5.09 24.35 20.79
CA ASP A 78 -5.84 24.12 22.01
C ASP A 78 -5.04 23.41 23.12
N GLY A 79 -3.78 23.03 22.82
CA GLY A 79 -2.87 22.40 23.77
C GLY A 79 -2.98 20.88 23.87
N GLU A 80 -3.84 20.24 23.06
CA GLU A 80 -3.88 18.78 23.00
C GLU A 80 -2.67 18.22 22.28
N VAL A 81 -2.12 17.11 22.81
CA VAL A 81 -0.94 16.45 22.25
C VAL A 81 -1.36 15.18 21.53
N TYR A 82 -1.06 15.11 20.25
CA TYR A 82 -1.36 13.95 19.38
C TYR A 82 -0.11 13.18 19.03
N THR A 83 -0.24 11.86 19.07
CA THR A 83 0.78 10.91 18.58
C THR A 83 0.08 9.88 17.69
N PRO A 84 -0.12 10.20 16.39
CA PRO A 84 -0.85 9.33 15.48
C PRO A 84 -0.18 7.95 15.36
N GLN A 85 -0.95 6.88 15.63
CA GLN A 85 -0.43 5.52 15.60
C GLN A 85 -0.06 5.05 14.19
N GLN A 86 -0.71 5.60 13.18
CA GLN A 86 -0.39 5.31 11.78
C GLN A 86 0.91 5.99 11.32
N GLY A 87 1.41 6.97 12.11
CA GLY A 87 2.55 7.81 11.76
C GLY A 87 2.17 8.96 10.85
N VAL A 88 3.18 9.76 10.45
CA VAL A 88 2.99 10.86 9.50
C VAL A 88 3.03 10.35 8.07
N ALA A 89 2.16 10.87 7.20
CA ALA A 89 2.19 10.58 5.78
C ALA A 89 3.40 11.25 5.10
N TYR A 90 3.95 10.57 4.10
CA TYR A 90 5.08 11.03 3.27
C TYR A 90 6.37 11.37 4.06
N PRO A 91 6.87 10.46 4.91
CA PRO A 91 7.93 10.76 5.89
C PRO A 91 9.35 10.76 5.32
N SER A 92 9.55 10.77 4.00
CA SER A 92 10.87 10.63 3.37
C SER A 92 11.89 11.62 3.92
N GLY A 93 13.07 11.12 4.32
CA GLY A 93 14.19 11.93 4.78
C GLY A 93 14.05 12.47 6.21
N LEU A 94 13.12 11.96 7.04
CA LEU A 94 13.00 12.34 8.44
C LEU A 94 13.92 11.50 9.31
N VAL A 95 14.44 12.11 10.40
CA VAL A 95 15.31 11.47 11.39
C VAL A 95 14.71 11.66 12.78
N ALA A 96 14.87 10.67 13.67
CA ALA A 96 14.41 10.79 15.05
C ALA A 96 15.03 12.01 15.75
N GLY A 97 14.24 12.73 16.55
CA GLY A 97 14.62 13.98 17.20
C GLY A 97 14.48 15.23 16.32
N GLN A 98 14.17 15.09 15.02
CA GLN A 98 13.99 16.22 14.13
C GLN A 98 12.63 16.89 14.37
N LEU A 99 12.61 18.24 14.29
CA LEU A 99 11.38 19.02 14.21
C LEU A 99 10.98 19.19 12.75
N VAL A 100 9.72 18.89 12.43
CA VAL A 100 9.17 18.99 11.09
C VAL A 100 7.82 19.71 11.12
N ARG A 101 7.56 20.55 10.13
CA ARG A 101 6.22 21.11 9.95
C ARG A 101 5.28 20.05 9.39
N VAL A 102 4.11 19.94 9.99
CA VAL A 102 3.05 19.02 9.59
C VAL A 102 1.75 19.78 9.34
N GLU A 103 0.95 19.22 8.46
CA GLU A 103 -0.44 19.60 8.20
C GLU A 103 -1.33 18.45 8.65
N TYR A 104 -2.42 18.77 9.33
CA TYR A 104 -3.37 17.79 9.84
C TYR A 104 -4.81 18.24 9.58
N ALA A 105 -5.73 17.29 9.51
CA ALA A 105 -7.15 17.62 9.46
C ALA A 105 -7.63 18.07 10.84
N THR A 106 -8.19 19.26 10.97
CA THR A 106 -8.68 19.76 12.27
C THR A 106 -9.84 18.94 12.82
N ALA A 107 -10.61 18.29 11.92
CA ALA A 107 -11.69 17.38 12.31
C ALA A 107 -11.17 16.00 12.78
N ASP A 108 -9.99 15.57 12.33
CA ASP A 108 -9.35 14.32 12.72
C ASP A 108 -7.83 14.50 12.73
N PRO A 109 -7.23 14.94 13.84
CA PRO A 109 -5.79 15.16 13.95
C PRO A 109 -4.92 13.89 13.80
N ALA A 110 -5.53 12.70 13.76
CA ALA A 110 -4.81 11.47 13.41
C ALA A 110 -4.41 11.43 11.93
N LEU A 111 -5.13 12.16 11.06
CA LEU A 111 -4.75 12.37 9.67
C LEU A 111 -3.74 13.51 9.59
N VAL A 112 -2.47 13.16 9.48
CA VAL A 112 -1.34 14.10 9.47
C VAL A 112 -0.35 13.77 8.36
N ARG A 113 0.12 14.80 7.66
CA ARG A 113 1.14 14.69 6.61
C ARG A 113 2.28 15.68 6.83
N VAL A 114 3.43 15.43 6.23
CA VAL A 114 4.51 16.42 6.19
C VAL A 114 4.05 17.60 5.32
N ALA A 115 4.20 18.82 5.84
CA ALA A 115 3.75 20.04 5.16
C ALA A 115 4.34 20.16 3.74
N GLY A 116 3.46 20.51 2.79
CA GLY A 116 3.82 20.66 1.38
C GLY A 116 4.02 19.35 0.62
N ARG A 117 3.70 18.19 1.22
CA ARG A 117 3.72 16.88 0.55
C ARG A 117 2.30 16.35 0.37
N SER A 118 2.08 15.60 -0.69
CA SER A 118 0.77 15.02 -1.01
C SER A 118 0.94 13.62 -1.63
N TRP A 119 -0.18 12.94 -1.87
CA TRP A 119 -0.23 11.61 -2.50
C TRP A 119 0.52 11.53 -3.84
N VAL A 120 0.72 12.66 -4.52
CA VAL A 120 1.49 12.76 -5.78
C VAL A 120 2.93 12.27 -5.62
N VAL A 121 3.51 12.39 -4.41
CA VAL A 121 4.86 11.86 -4.11
C VAL A 121 4.94 10.34 -4.30
N GLY A 122 3.82 9.63 -4.13
CA GLY A 122 3.73 8.19 -4.34
C GLY A 122 3.59 7.75 -5.81
N LEU A 123 3.23 8.66 -6.73
CA LEU A 123 2.97 8.31 -8.14
C LEU A 123 4.16 7.68 -8.86
N PRO A 124 5.41 8.20 -8.76
CA PRO A 124 6.53 7.58 -9.44
C PRO A 124 6.77 6.13 -9.01
N ALA A 125 6.66 5.86 -7.71
CA ALA A 125 6.79 4.50 -7.18
C ALA A 125 5.65 3.58 -7.67
N ALA A 126 4.42 4.07 -7.68
CA ALA A 126 3.26 3.33 -8.19
C ALA A 126 3.41 2.98 -9.69
N VAL A 127 3.80 3.95 -10.51
CA VAL A 127 4.05 3.74 -11.95
C VAL A 127 5.17 2.71 -12.16
N LEU A 128 6.25 2.79 -11.38
CA LEU A 128 7.36 1.84 -11.46
C LEU A 128 6.90 0.43 -11.09
N VAL A 129 6.17 0.25 -10.00
CA VAL A 129 5.66 -1.06 -9.57
C VAL A 129 4.72 -1.65 -10.61
N VAL A 130 3.74 -0.90 -11.09
CA VAL A 130 2.80 -1.37 -12.12
C VAL A 130 3.54 -1.67 -13.42
N GLY A 131 4.46 -0.80 -13.84
CA GLY A 131 5.28 -1.00 -15.04
C GLY A 131 6.12 -2.28 -14.98
N LEU A 132 6.81 -2.54 -13.86
CA LEU A 132 7.58 -3.77 -13.67
C LEU A 132 6.69 -5.01 -13.66
N VAL A 133 5.55 -4.97 -12.97
CA VAL A 133 4.61 -6.08 -12.93
C VAL A 133 4.15 -6.45 -14.33
N TRP A 134 3.76 -5.47 -15.15
CA TRP A 134 3.31 -5.74 -16.52
C TRP A 134 4.46 -6.08 -17.48
N ALA A 135 5.64 -5.50 -17.30
CA ALA A 135 6.84 -5.86 -18.08
C ALA A 135 7.24 -7.33 -17.90
N LEU A 136 6.97 -7.91 -16.72
CA LEU A 136 7.22 -9.33 -16.46
C LEU A 136 6.01 -10.21 -16.80
N ALA A 137 4.80 -9.78 -16.45
CA ALA A 137 3.60 -10.58 -16.62
C ALA A 137 3.20 -10.77 -18.08
N ALA A 138 3.32 -9.74 -18.92
CA ALA A 138 2.91 -9.80 -20.31
C ALA A 138 3.75 -10.79 -21.15
N PRO A 139 5.09 -10.73 -21.16
CA PRO A 139 5.90 -11.70 -21.90
C PRO A 139 5.77 -13.11 -21.33
N LEU A 140 5.68 -13.26 -20.01
CA LEU A 140 5.49 -14.55 -19.37
C LEU A 140 4.13 -15.18 -19.76
N ALA A 141 3.05 -14.42 -19.72
CA ALA A 141 1.73 -14.90 -20.13
C ALA A 141 1.69 -15.27 -21.62
N TRP A 142 2.34 -14.45 -22.45
CA TRP A 142 2.49 -14.74 -23.88
C TRP A 142 3.24 -16.05 -24.13
N TRP A 143 4.39 -16.24 -23.49
CA TRP A 143 5.19 -17.45 -23.59
C TRP A 143 4.47 -18.71 -23.10
N LEU A 144 3.78 -18.63 -21.95
CA LEU A 144 2.96 -19.73 -21.42
C LEU A 144 1.82 -20.10 -22.37
N ARG A 145 1.20 -19.11 -23.02
CA ARG A 145 0.13 -19.35 -24.00
C ARG A 145 0.64 -20.10 -25.22
N HIS A 146 1.81 -19.73 -25.74
CA HIS A 146 2.40 -20.42 -26.90
C HIS A 146 2.84 -21.84 -26.58
N ARG A 147 3.40 -22.09 -25.39
CA ARG A 147 3.78 -23.46 -24.96
C ARG A 147 2.57 -24.37 -24.65
N ALA A 148 1.40 -23.83 -24.44
CA ALA A 148 0.19 -24.62 -24.20
C ALA A 148 -0.55 -24.98 -25.50
N ALA A 149 -0.18 -24.34 -26.63
CA ALA A 149 -0.78 -24.53 -27.94
C ALA A 149 -0.02 -25.51 -28.86
N GLY A 150 1.19 -25.92 -28.48
CA GLY A 150 2.02 -26.95 -29.16
C GLY A 150 2.11 -28.21 -28.29
#